data_07beba0d3595c5311952a0b4424579aa
#
_entry.id   07beba0d3595c5311952a0b4424579aa
#
_cell.length_a   1.000
_cell.length_b   1.000
_cell.length_c   1.000
_cell.angle_alpha   90.00
_cell.angle_beta   90.00
_cell.angle_gamma   90.00
#
_symmetry.space_group_name_H-M   'P 1'
#
loop_
_entity.id
_entity.type
_entity.pdbx_description
1 polymer ?
#
loop_
_entity_poly.entity_id
_entity_poly.type
_entity_poly.pdbx_seq_one_letter_code
_entity_poly.pdbx_strand_id
1 'polypeptide(L)'
;FSVACRSYVCDMGDFASVEKMFAQIPAPDILINNAGISYFGLLSDMSIADWHTVLNTNLNAAFYTSKLAIPHMVHEKWGKIINISSVWGNVGASMEVAYSVSKGGINALTKALAKELAPSNIQVNAIAPGMIDTAMNHVLSEEDISSIIEEIPADRMGTPEEVAHLVWQVVNSPSYMTGQIISLDGGWI
;
A
#
# COMPACT_ATOMS: atom_id res chain seq x y z
N PHE A 1 24.38 -8.02 2.44
CA PHE A 1 23.80 -8.53 3.71
C PHE A 1 22.98 -9.78 3.38
N SER A 2 23.31 -10.94 3.95
CA SER A 2 22.44 -12.11 3.91
C SER A 2 21.48 -12.01 5.09
N VAL A 3 20.23 -11.69 4.83
CA VAL A 3 19.14 -11.75 5.84
C VAL A 3 18.38 -13.06 5.66
N ALA A 4 17.95 -13.68 6.76
CA ALA A 4 17.05 -14.82 6.69
C ALA A 4 15.71 -14.36 6.11
N CYS A 5 15.30 -14.97 4.99
CA CYS A 5 14.03 -14.70 4.34
C CYS A 5 13.17 -15.96 4.32
N ARG A 6 11.88 -15.82 4.57
CA ARG A 6 10.90 -16.89 4.42
C ARG A 6 9.76 -16.38 3.56
N SER A 7 9.28 -17.23 2.66
CA SER A 7 8.13 -16.92 1.79
C SER A 7 6.95 -17.85 2.11
N TYR A 8 5.74 -17.29 2.01
CA TYR A 8 4.50 -18.02 2.22
C TYR A 8 3.54 -17.70 1.09
N VAL A 9 2.87 -18.72 0.57
CA VAL A 9 1.76 -18.53 -0.39
C VAL A 9 0.50 -18.25 0.40
N CYS A 10 -0.13 -17.10 0.14
CA CYS A 10 -1.30 -16.64 0.86
C CYS A 10 -2.22 -15.85 -0.09
N ASP A 11 -3.51 -16.16 -0.08
CA ASP A 11 -4.51 -15.27 -0.66
C ASP A 11 -4.76 -14.12 0.33
N MET A 12 -4.24 -12.94 0.00
CA MET A 12 -4.36 -11.76 0.83
C MET A 12 -5.78 -11.20 0.90
N GLY A 13 -6.63 -11.54 -0.07
CA GLY A 13 -8.04 -11.16 -0.09
C GLY A 13 -8.94 -12.03 0.78
N ASP A 14 -8.43 -13.14 1.33
CA ASP A 14 -9.15 -14.06 2.22
C ASP A 14 -8.62 -14.03 3.63
N PHE A 15 -9.46 -13.62 4.60
CA PHE A 15 -9.05 -13.52 6.00
C PHE A 15 -8.55 -14.84 6.60
N ALA A 16 -9.19 -15.97 6.28
CA ALA A 16 -8.79 -17.27 6.80
C ALA A 16 -7.40 -17.69 6.29
N SER A 17 -7.08 -17.37 5.04
CA SER A 17 -5.75 -17.57 4.47
C SER A 17 -4.69 -16.72 5.18
N VAL A 18 -4.98 -15.43 5.42
CA VAL A 18 -4.07 -14.51 6.12
C VAL A 18 -3.87 -14.94 7.58
N GLU A 19 -4.94 -15.31 8.29
CA GLU A 19 -4.86 -15.80 9.67
C GLU A 19 -4.01 -17.07 9.78
N LYS A 20 -4.19 -18.01 8.84
CA LYS A 20 -3.37 -19.24 8.78
C LYS A 20 -1.90 -18.93 8.51
N MET A 21 -1.58 -17.95 7.70
CA MET A 21 -0.21 -17.52 7.47
C MET A 21 0.38 -16.89 8.74
N PHE A 22 -0.35 -16.00 9.41
CA PHE A 22 0.10 -15.35 10.65
C PHE A 22 0.36 -16.37 11.78
N ALA A 23 -0.39 -17.47 11.83
CA ALA A 23 -0.14 -18.54 12.78
C ALA A 23 1.20 -19.29 12.56
N GLN A 24 1.86 -19.11 11.41
CA GLN A 24 3.11 -19.79 11.04
C GLN A 24 4.34 -18.89 11.12
N ILE A 25 4.16 -17.60 11.35
CA ILE A 25 5.25 -16.61 11.41
C ILE A 25 5.35 -16.01 12.82
N PRO A 26 6.53 -15.53 13.24
CA PRO A 26 6.63 -14.67 14.40
C PRO A 26 5.77 -13.41 14.20
N ALA A 27 5.16 -12.92 15.27
CA ALA A 27 4.42 -11.67 15.21
C ALA A 27 5.35 -10.53 14.74
N PRO A 28 4.97 -9.75 13.72
CA PRO A 28 5.87 -8.76 13.15
C PRO A 28 5.92 -7.47 13.98
N ASP A 29 7.12 -6.93 14.14
CA ASP A 29 7.36 -5.60 14.70
C ASP A 29 7.17 -4.49 13.64
N ILE A 30 7.43 -4.82 12.38
CA ILE A 30 7.25 -3.92 11.23
C ILE A 30 6.38 -4.64 10.20
N LEU A 31 5.29 -4.02 9.82
CA LEU A 31 4.36 -4.52 8.82
C LEU A 31 4.37 -3.58 7.60
N ILE A 32 4.62 -4.15 6.42
CA ILE A 32 4.53 -3.41 5.16
C ILE A 32 3.42 -4.02 4.31
N ASN A 33 2.32 -3.29 4.15
CA ASN A 33 1.18 -3.68 3.33
C ASN A 33 1.40 -3.19 1.91
N ASN A 34 1.97 -4.07 1.07
CA ASN A 34 2.30 -3.76 -0.32
C ASN A 34 1.37 -4.46 -1.34
N ALA A 35 0.71 -5.56 -0.96
CA ALA A 35 -0.16 -6.30 -1.86
C ALA A 35 -1.21 -5.39 -2.51
N GLY A 36 -1.35 -5.49 -3.83
CA GLY A 36 -2.31 -4.68 -4.56
C GLY A 36 -2.40 -5.08 -6.02
N ILE A 37 -3.58 -4.88 -6.59
CA ILE A 37 -3.90 -5.08 -8.00
C ILE A 37 -4.62 -3.85 -8.53
N SER A 38 -4.53 -3.60 -9.84
CA SER A 38 -5.32 -2.60 -10.53
C SER A 38 -6.43 -3.26 -11.36
N TYR A 39 -7.45 -2.48 -11.66
CA TYR A 39 -8.46 -2.76 -12.66
C TYR A 39 -8.61 -1.51 -13.51
N PHE A 40 -8.43 -1.66 -14.81
CA PHE A 40 -8.55 -0.58 -15.77
C PHE A 40 -9.82 -0.78 -16.63
N GLY A 41 -10.75 0.16 -16.55
CA GLY A 41 -12.02 0.14 -17.26
C GLY A 41 -13.06 1.07 -16.67
N LEU A 42 -14.13 1.34 -17.43
CA LEU A 42 -15.24 2.15 -16.94
C LEU A 42 -15.96 1.46 -15.79
N LEU A 43 -16.39 2.24 -14.80
CA LEU A 43 -17.13 1.70 -13.67
C LEU A 43 -18.44 1.02 -14.07
N SER A 44 -19.11 1.51 -15.15
CA SER A 44 -20.33 0.91 -15.68
C SER A 44 -20.14 -0.52 -16.20
N ASP A 45 -18.92 -0.84 -16.63
CA ASP A 45 -18.59 -2.12 -17.25
C ASP A 45 -17.94 -3.10 -16.25
N MET A 46 -17.57 -2.58 -15.08
CA MET A 46 -16.95 -3.37 -14.02
C MET A 46 -17.95 -4.33 -13.39
N SER A 47 -17.58 -5.60 -13.28
CA SER A 47 -18.39 -6.57 -12.57
C SER A 47 -18.32 -6.37 -11.04
N ILE A 48 -19.36 -6.78 -10.33
CA ILE A 48 -19.36 -6.77 -8.85
C ILE A 48 -18.25 -7.67 -8.30
N ALA A 49 -17.91 -8.76 -8.98
CA ALA A 49 -16.84 -9.66 -8.60
C ALA A 49 -15.47 -8.98 -8.70
N ASP A 50 -15.20 -8.25 -9.79
CA ASP A 50 -13.95 -7.50 -9.96
C ASP A 50 -13.82 -6.40 -8.91
N TRP A 51 -14.90 -5.67 -8.64
CA TRP A 51 -14.95 -4.68 -7.55
C TRP A 51 -14.53 -5.30 -6.22
N HIS A 52 -15.13 -6.42 -5.84
CA HIS A 52 -14.80 -7.12 -4.60
C HIS A 52 -13.35 -7.62 -4.61
N THR A 53 -12.86 -8.12 -5.73
CA THR A 53 -11.47 -8.60 -5.87
C THR A 53 -10.48 -7.47 -5.60
N VAL A 54 -10.69 -6.30 -6.21
CA VAL A 54 -9.82 -5.12 -5.98
C VAL A 54 -9.88 -4.68 -4.52
N LEU A 55 -11.06 -4.52 -3.94
CA LEU A 55 -11.20 -4.07 -2.55
C LEU A 55 -10.64 -5.10 -1.56
N ASN A 56 -10.87 -6.38 -1.78
CA ASN A 56 -10.38 -7.44 -0.90
C ASN A 56 -8.85 -7.48 -0.91
N THR A 57 -8.24 -7.40 -2.10
CA THR A 57 -6.78 -7.46 -2.22
C THR A 57 -6.10 -6.18 -1.74
N ASN A 58 -6.64 -5.01 -2.07
CA ASN A 58 -5.95 -3.74 -1.80
C ASN A 58 -6.24 -3.17 -0.42
N LEU A 59 -7.49 -3.27 0.05
CA LEU A 59 -7.94 -2.61 1.29
C LEU A 59 -8.15 -3.61 2.43
N ASN A 60 -8.95 -4.66 2.19
CA ASN A 60 -9.26 -5.62 3.24
C ASN A 60 -8.01 -6.40 3.70
N ALA A 61 -7.08 -6.71 2.77
CA ALA A 61 -5.80 -7.33 3.12
C ALA A 61 -5.01 -6.50 4.14
N ALA A 62 -4.91 -5.19 3.93
CA ALA A 62 -4.22 -4.30 4.88
C ALA A 62 -4.94 -4.23 6.25
N PHE A 63 -6.27 -4.30 6.25
CA PHE A 63 -7.04 -4.43 7.50
C PHE A 63 -6.76 -5.76 8.19
N TYR A 64 -6.76 -6.88 7.46
CA TYR A 64 -6.54 -8.23 8.04
C TYR A 64 -5.16 -8.35 8.68
N THR A 65 -4.11 -7.96 7.95
CA THR A 65 -2.73 -8.02 8.44
C THR A 65 -2.51 -7.08 9.63
N SER A 66 -3.04 -5.86 9.56
CA SER A 66 -2.95 -4.89 10.67
C SER A 66 -3.67 -5.42 11.92
N LYS A 67 -4.89 -5.96 11.77
CA LYS A 67 -5.66 -6.56 12.87
C LYS A 67 -4.87 -7.67 13.58
N LEU A 68 -4.12 -8.47 12.85
CA LEU A 68 -3.35 -9.59 13.39
C LEU A 68 -1.99 -9.15 13.98
N ALA A 69 -1.39 -8.09 13.47
CA ALA A 69 -0.10 -7.59 13.96
C ALA A 69 -0.22 -6.67 15.20
N ILE A 70 -1.27 -5.86 15.27
CA ILE A 70 -1.47 -4.83 16.31
C ILE A 70 -1.39 -5.38 17.74
N PRO A 71 -2.00 -6.54 18.11
CA PRO A 71 -1.94 -7.02 19.50
C PRO A 71 -0.51 -7.21 20.02
N HIS A 72 0.39 -7.75 19.21
CA HIS A 72 1.80 -7.88 19.55
C HIS A 72 2.48 -6.50 19.69
N MET A 73 2.31 -5.61 18.73
CA MET A 73 2.89 -4.27 18.76
C MET A 73 2.43 -3.47 19.99
N VAL A 74 1.16 -3.60 20.37
CA VAL A 74 0.61 -2.95 21.58
C VAL A 74 1.24 -3.53 22.86
N HIS A 75 1.43 -4.84 22.93
CA HIS A 75 2.09 -5.50 24.06
C HIS A 75 3.54 -5.02 24.21
N GLU A 76 4.29 -4.95 23.08
CA GLU A 76 5.70 -4.51 23.06
C GLU A 76 5.86 -2.98 23.21
N LYS A 77 4.75 -2.22 23.10
CA LYS A 77 4.75 -0.74 23.05
C LYS A 77 5.68 -0.18 21.96
N TRP A 78 5.75 -0.89 20.88
CA TRP A 78 6.53 -0.54 19.71
C TRP A 78 5.99 -1.25 18.47
N GLY A 79 5.99 -0.54 17.35
CA GLY A 79 5.63 -1.11 16.06
C GLY A 79 5.59 -0.07 14.96
N LYS A 80 5.72 -0.53 13.71
CA LYS A 80 5.56 0.31 12.53
C LYS A 80 4.71 -0.37 11.48
N ILE A 81 3.70 0.33 11.00
CA ILE A 81 2.85 -0.12 9.88
C ILE A 81 3.05 0.87 8.73
N ILE A 82 3.45 0.36 7.58
CA ILE A 82 3.61 1.15 6.35
C ILE A 82 2.70 0.58 5.29
N ASN A 83 1.79 1.40 4.81
CA ASN A 83 0.86 1.05 3.76
C ASN A 83 1.33 1.62 2.41
N ILE A 84 1.33 0.81 1.36
CA ILE A 84 1.58 1.30 0.01
C ILE A 84 0.25 1.70 -0.61
N SER A 85 0.05 3.02 -0.68
CA SER A 85 -1.09 3.67 -1.29
C SER A 85 -0.83 3.94 -2.78
N SER A 86 -1.31 5.05 -3.29
CA SER A 86 -1.08 5.60 -4.64
C SER A 86 -1.47 7.08 -4.65
N VAL A 87 -0.93 7.84 -5.57
CA VAL A 87 -1.44 9.19 -5.88
C VAL A 87 -2.93 9.16 -6.23
N TRP A 88 -3.42 8.08 -6.86
CA TRP A 88 -4.85 7.89 -7.13
C TRP A 88 -5.70 7.74 -5.87
N GLY A 89 -5.12 7.40 -4.74
CA GLY A 89 -5.79 7.47 -3.44
C GLY A 89 -5.97 8.90 -2.92
N ASN A 90 -5.24 9.88 -3.47
CA ASN A 90 -5.33 11.29 -3.10
C ASN A 90 -6.33 12.04 -4.00
N VAL A 91 -6.28 11.82 -5.33
CA VAL A 91 -7.02 12.61 -6.31
C VAL A 91 -8.04 11.81 -7.12
N GLY A 92 -7.94 10.49 -7.15
CA GLY A 92 -8.73 9.62 -8.01
C GLY A 92 -8.24 9.61 -9.46
N ALA A 93 -8.64 8.57 -10.20
CA ALA A 93 -8.33 8.44 -11.63
C ALA A 93 -9.55 7.94 -12.41
N SER A 94 -9.75 8.49 -13.60
CA SER A 94 -10.70 7.96 -14.57
C SER A 94 -10.27 6.55 -14.97
N MET A 95 -11.24 5.66 -15.21
CA MET A 95 -11.06 4.25 -15.56
C MET A 95 -10.39 3.38 -14.48
N GLU A 96 -10.02 3.92 -13.33
CA GLU A 96 -9.45 3.22 -12.19
C GLU A 96 -10.23 3.49 -10.89
N VAL A 97 -11.56 3.59 -10.97
CA VAL A 97 -12.42 3.99 -9.84
C VAL A 97 -12.27 3.05 -8.64
N ALA A 98 -12.31 1.72 -8.84
CA ALA A 98 -12.17 0.76 -7.75
C ALA A 98 -10.78 0.82 -7.12
N TYR A 99 -9.74 0.97 -7.92
CA TYR A 99 -8.37 1.17 -7.44
C TYR A 99 -8.24 2.44 -6.60
N SER A 100 -8.73 3.56 -7.13
CA SER A 100 -8.74 4.87 -6.43
C SER A 100 -9.48 4.79 -5.09
N VAL A 101 -10.67 4.16 -5.07
CA VAL A 101 -11.44 3.95 -3.83
C VAL A 101 -10.65 3.09 -2.84
N SER A 102 -10.03 2.00 -3.29
CA SER A 102 -9.23 1.13 -2.42
C SER A 102 -8.04 1.87 -1.80
N LYS A 103 -7.33 2.68 -2.60
CA LYS A 103 -6.15 3.44 -2.15
C LYS A 103 -6.54 4.67 -1.31
N GLY A 104 -7.68 5.31 -1.60
CA GLY A 104 -8.30 6.31 -0.71
C GLY A 104 -8.71 5.71 0.64
N GLY A 105 -9.23 4.48 0.63
CA GLY A 105 -9.51 3.69 1.85
C GLY A 105 -8.23 3.42 2.66
N ILE A 106 -7.12 3.07 2.01
CA ILE A 106 -5.79 2.90 2.64
C ILE A 106 -5.33 4.20 3.31
N ASN A 107 -5.52 5.36 2.66
CA ASN A 107 -5.17 6.66 3.24
C ASN A 107 -6.00 6.94 4.51
N ALA A 108 -7.30 6.65 4.48
CA ALA A 108 -8.18 6.80 5.64
C ALA A 108 -7.81 5.83 6.77
N LEU A 109 -7.57 4.55 6.44
CA LEU A 109 -7.12 3.52 7.38
C LEU A 109 -5.82 3.94 8.07
N THR A 110 -4.84 4.42 7.31
CA THR A 110 -3.56 4.92 7.83
C THR A 110 -3.75 6.02 8.87
N LYS A 111 -4.56 7.04 8.53
CA LYS A 111 -4.80 8.19 9.42
C LYS A 111 -5.59 7.79 10.69
N ALA A 112 -6.54 6.87 10.57
CA ALA A 112 -7.34 6.41 11.69
C ALA A 112 -6.49 5.56 12.65
N LEU A 113 -5.77 4.55 12.14
CA LEU A 113 -4.89 3.71 12.94
C LEU A 113 -3.76 4.50 13.59
N ALA A 114 -3.20 5.51 12.92
CA ALA A 114 -2.19 6.38 13.50
C ALA A 114 -2.68 7.07 14.79
N LYS A 115 -3.92 7.57 14.80
CA LYS A 115 -4.53 8.20 15.98
C LYS A 115 -4.81 7.19 17.09
N GLU A 116 -5.29 6.01 16.73
CA GLU A 116 -5.64 4.95 17.67
C GLU A 116 -4.41 4.35 18.35
N LEU A 117 -3.32 4.20 17.61
CA LEU A 117 -2.13 3.45 18.03
C LEU A 117 -0.98 4.34 18.56
N ALA A 118 -1.04 5.65 18.33
CA ALA A 118 -0.02 6.59 18.83
C ALA A 118 0.21 6.50 20.35
N PRO A 119 -0.83 6.33 21.21
CA PRO A 119 -0.61 6.16 22.66
C PRO A 119 0.20 4.91 23.02
N SER A 120 0.24 3.91 22.14
CA SER A 120 1.02 2.68 22.29
C SER A 120 2.40 2.74 21.63
N ASN A 121 2.83 3.93 21.18
CA ASN A 121 4.09 4.15 20.47
C ASN A 121 4.21 3.33 19.17
N ILE A 122 3.10 3.18 18.44
CA ILE A 122 3.06 2.53 17.13
C ILE A 122 2.83 3.61 16.08
N GLN A 123 3.69 3.65 15.06
CA GLN A 123 3.57 4.59 13.96
C GLN A 123 2.92 3.93 12.75
N VAL A 124 1.94 4.61 12.15
CA VAL A 124 1.26 4.15 10.94
C VAL A 124 1.35 5.24 9.88
N ASN A 125 2.03 4.95 8.77
CA ASN A 125 2.20 5.89 7.68
C ASN A 125 1.91 5.19 6.33
N ALA A 126 1.68 5.97 5.29
CA ALA A 126 1.55 5.46 3.93
C ALA A 126 2.52 6.17 2.99
N ILE A 127 2.94 5.44 1.97
CA ILE A 127 3.61 5.98 0.79
C ILE A 127 2.60 5.94 -0.35
N ALA A 128 2.48 7.04 -1.08
CA ALA A 128 1.62 7.18 -2.24
C ALA A 128 2.49 7.37 -3.49
N PRO A 129 2.93 6.28 -4.14
CA PRO A 129 3.69 6.36 -5.37
C PRO A 129 2.84 6.93 -6.51
N GLY A 130 3.50 7.65 -7.43
CA GLY A 130 3.00 7.95 -8.76
C GLY A 130 3.20 6.75 -9.70
N MET A 131 3.57 7.03 -10.96
CA MET A 131 3.84 5.99 -11.94
C MET A 131 5.21 5.36 -11.69
N ILE A 132 5.21 4.07 -11.36
CA ILE A 132 6.42 3.29 -11.06
C ILE A 132 6.58 2.21 -12.13
N ASP A 133 7.80 2.02 -12.64
CA ASP A 133 8.13 1.01 -13.64
C ASP A 133 8.00 -0.41 -13.04
N THR A 134 6.82 -1.00 -13.24
CA THR A 134 6.45 -2.32 -12.72
C THR A 134 5.58 -3.08 -13.72
N ALA A 135 5.45 -4.38 -13.52
CA ALA A 135 4.57 -5.24 -14.32
C ALA A 135 3.08 -4.80 -14.29
N MET A 136 2.65 -4.03 -13.29
CA MET A 136 1.28 -3.51 -13.22
C MET A 136 0.94 -2.62 -14.41
N ASN A 137 1.93 -1.92 -14.98
CA ASN A 137 1.75 -1.00 -16.11
C ASN A 137 1.84 -1.68 -17.48
N HIS A 138 2.07 -3.00 -17.55
CA HIS A 138 2.13 -3.74 -18.82
C HIS A 138 0.80 -3.78 -19.60
N VAL A 139 -0.28 -3.32 -18.99
CA VAL A 139 -1.58 -3.18 -19.66
C VAL A 139 -1.67 -1.91 -20.51
N LEU A 140 -0.76 -0.95 -20.31
CA LEU A 140 -0.67 0.31 -21.05
C LEU A 140 0.17 0.14 -22.32
N SER A 141 -0.19 0.85 -23.37
CA SER A 141 0.65 0.92 -24.56
C SER A 141 1.87 1.81 -24.33
N GLU A 142 2.91 1.69 -25.18
CA GLU A 142 4.07 2.58 -25.13
C GLU A 142 3.68 4.04 -25.34
N GLU A 143 2.65 4.30 -26.16
CA GLU A 143 2.13 5.65 -26.41
C GLU A 143 1.46 6.23 -25.15
N ASP A 144 0.64 5.42 -24.43
CA ASP A 144 0.02 5.83 -23.17
C ASP A 144 1.09 6.13 -22.12
N ILE A 145 2.10 5.25 -22.00
CA ILE A 145 3.22 5.45 -21.05
C ILE A 145 3.96 6.74 -21.36
N SER A 146 4.29 6.99 -22.65
CA SER A 146 4.95 8.24 -23.06
C SER A 146 4.11 9.47 -22.71
N SER A 147 2.81 9.42 -22.97
CA SER A 147 1.90 10.53 -22.66
C SER A 147 1.85 10.84 -21.17
N ILE A 148 1.84 9.79 -20.32
CA ILE A 148 1.86 9.97 -18.86
C ILE A 148 3.21 10.54 -18.40
N ILE A 149 4.34 10.08 -18.99
CA ILE A 149 5.67 10.60 -18.64
C ILE A 149 5.77 12.10 -18.94
N GLU A 150 5.19 12.57 -20.05
CA GLU A 150 5.17 14.00 -20.41
C GLU A 150 4.43 14.87 -19.37
N GLU A 151 3.48 14.28 -18.61
CA GLU A 151 2.78 14.96 -17.51
C GLU A 151 3.61 15.02 -16.22
N ILE A 152 4.62 14.15 -16.08
CA ILE A 152 5.44 14.05 -14.85
C ILE A 152 6.59 15.07 -14.94
N PRO A 153 6.68 16.07 -14.04
CA PRO A 153 7.76 17.07 -14.09
C PRO A 153 9.18 16.50 -14.02
N ALA A 154 9.36 15.33 -13.41
CA ALA A 154 10.64 14.61 -13.38
C ALA A 154 10.99 13.91 -14.70
N ASP A 155 10.11 13.96 -15.72
CA ASP A 155 10.30 13.43 -17.08
C ASP A 155 10.67 11.93 -17.13
N ARG A 156 10.15 11.16 -16.17
CA ARG A 156 10.34 9.70 -16.08
C ARG A 156 9.39 9.04 -15.10
N MET A 157 9.23 7.74 -15.22
CA MET A 157 8.68 6.92 -14.15
C MET A 157 9.65 6.84 -12.96
N GLY A 158 9.10 6.60 -11.75
CA GLY A 158 9.88 6.16 -10.60
C GLY A 158 10.27 4.69 -10.72
N THR A 159 11.18 4.23 -9.86
CA THR A 159 11.59 2.83 -9.82
C THR A 159 11.12 2.13 -8.52
N PRO A 160 10.97 0.80 -8.53
CA PRO A 160 10.69 0.04 -7.31
C PRO A 160 11.71 0.28 -6.20
N GLU A 161 12.98 0.49 -6.56
CA GLU A 161 14.06 0.76 -5.61
C GLU A 161 13.90 2.11 -4.92
N GLU A 162 13.41 3.13 -5.63
CA GLU A 162 13.11 4.44 -5.04
C GLU A 162 11.98 4.33 -4.00
N VAL A 163 10.93 3.56 -4.32
CA VAL A 163 9.86 3.27 -3.36
C VAL A 163 10.39 2.50 -2.16
N ALA A 164 11.18 1.46 -2.37
CA ALA A 164 11.76 0.65 -1.30
C ALA A 164 12.71 1.49 -0.42
N HIS A 165 13.47 2.40 -1.01
CA HIS A 165 14.33 3.32 -0.28
C HIS A 165 13.51 4.27 0.62
N LEU A 166 12.41 4.80 0.10
CA LEU A 166 11.51 5.64 0.91
C LEU A 166 10.83 4.83 2.03
N VAL A 167 10.42 3.58 1.77
CA VAL A 167 9.92 2.67 2.83
C VAL A 167 10.96 2.55 3.94
N TRP A 168 12.23 2.30 3.59
CA TRP A 168 13.32 2.21 4.56
C TRP A 168 13.51 3.50 5.37
N GLN A 169 13.43 4.67 4.74
CA GLN A 169 13.50 5.96 5.43
C GLN A 169 12.33 6.14 6.41
N VAL A 170 11.11 5.77 6.00
CA VAL A 170 9.91 5.84 6.85
C VAL A 170 10.00 4.86 8.02
N VAL A 171 10.54 3.65 7.81
CA VAL A 171 10.81 2.70 8.91
C VAL A 171 11.75 3.31 9.94
N ASN A 172 12.77 4.06 9.51
CA ASN A 172 13.77 4.67 10.40
C ASN A 172 13.40 6.11 10.83
N SER A 173 12.21 6.58 10.52
CA SER A 173 11.75 7.92 10.90
C SER A 173 11.52 8.04 12.42
N PRO A 174 11.60 9.27 12.96
CA PRO A 174 11.29 9.53 14.37
C PRO A 174 9.87 9.05 14.74
N SER A 175 9.71 8.60 15.98
CA SER A 175 8.41 8.09 16.48
C SER A 175 7.29 9.15 16.51
N TYR A 176 7.62 10.41 16.38
CA TYR A 176 6.63 11.51 16.27
C TYR A 176 6.00 11.60 14.87
N MET A 177 6.55 10.89 13.86
CA MET A 177 6.01 10.86 12.51
C MET A 177 5.00 9.72 12.36
N THR A 178 3.71 10.04 12.43
CA THR A 178 2.60 9.10 12.24
C THR A 178 1.43 9.76 11.52
N GLY A 179 0.61 8.96 10.83
CA GLY A 179 -0.58 9.42 10.08
C GLY A 179 -0.27 10.15 8.76
N GLN A 180 0.97 10.06 8.27
CA GLN A 180 1.39 10.74 7.05
C GLN A 180 1.08 9.90 5.82
N ILE A 181 0.70 10.59 4.73
CA ILE A 181 0.61 10.05 3.38
C ILE A 181 1.67 10.77 2.57
N ILE A 182 2.75 10.07 2.23
CA ILE A 182 3.94 10.65 1.62
C ILE A 182 3.93 10.32 0.14
N SER A 183 3.78 11.33 -0.71
CA SER A 183 3.85 11.17 -2.17
C SER A 183 5.30 10.94 -2.64
N LEU A 184 5.45 10.09 -3.65
CA LEU A 184 6.68 9.83 -4.39
C LEU A 184 6.32 9.72 -5.87
N ASP A 185 6.22 10.84 -6.57
CA ASP A 185 5.52 10.92 -7.85
C ASP A 185 6.23 11.79 -8.91
N GLY A 186 7.44 12.25 -8.64
CA GLY A 186 8.18 13.11 -9.56
C GLY A 186 7.58 14.52 -9.72
N GLY A 187 6.70 14.93 -8.80
CA GLY A 187 5.99 16.20 -8.86
C GLY A 187 4.72 16.18 -9.73
N TRP A 188 4.19 14.99 -10.02
CA TRP A 188 3.03 14.81 -10.91
C TRP A 188 1.73 15.36 -10.32
N ILE A 189 1.46 15.17 -9.00
CA ILE A 189 0.18 15.52 -8.35
C ILE A 189 0.41 16.24 -7.02
#